data_e6508f4cdcb586566a205ad1c2047bf4
#
_entry.id   e6508f4cdcb586566a205ad1c2047bf4
#
_cell.length_a   1.000
_cell.length_b   1.000
_cell.length_c   1.000
_cell.angle_alpha   90.00
_cell.angle_beta   90.00
_cell.angle_gamma   90.00
#
_symmetry.space_group_name_H-M   'P 1'
#
loop_
_entity.id
_entity.type
_entity.pdbx_description
1 polymer ?
#
loop_
_entity_poly.entity_id
_entity_poly.type
_entity_poly.pdbx_seq_one_letter_code
_entity_poly.pdbx_strand_id
1 'polypeptide(L)'
;MQTSRARAESHVNERLKAVWSRLSTGVLCAALPALAVVHACAADEDIEEVLEARQALTTVSFQQGSLPSSSYSGSTDATIKEGAATTNFGAATTCEADGDDGSGVDKSCLLKWTVSGIPAGSTVRSASITLEVTDGSSNTYNLYEVKRSWSESAVTWNNATGSTTWATAGAKGSTDRGGLVGSVTGGTGSRTITLNAAGVALVQAWVDGTSNNGIIIASTSNTNGIDFASSEHATAAQRPKLTITYGPQSSGGSSTDPGLLVAFIGDQGNGSNADAVLDLIKNEGADATIHNGDFDYADNPSAWENRINSILGANYPYFAIIGNHDAAAWGGPGGYASYIEARHARVPSMNCTGELGVKATCNYRGLFIVQSCIGTSELRSTCGANASDQVNFIQGSLASDDSIWSVCAWHKNQHDMQVGGKGNEVGWSAYQACMSAGAIVATGHEHSYSRTLTLTDVGNASTGHGKTGAFNLVELGPDRNFVFVSGLGGVGIRDYEAASHDDDTWWASYIASNKWVKNGTLMSGTADYGALFIRFNVSGDPKRATAYFKDVDGRLVDEFTIQVQ
;
A
#
# COMPACT_ATOMS: atom_id res chain seq x y z
N MET A 1 -32.07 -1.67 -30.77
CA MET A 1 -30.75 -1.78 -30.15
C MET A 1 -30.44 -3.19 -29.60
N GLN A 2 -31.25 -4.21 -29.85
CA GLN A 2 -31.00 -5.61 -29.45
C GLN A 2 -30.33 -6.50 -30.50
N THR A 3 -30.12 -6.00 -31.73
CA THR A 3 -29.56 -6.80 -32.83
C THR A 3 -28.04 -6.66 -33.05
N SER A 4 -27.38 -5.71 -32.37
CA SER A 4 -25.93 -5.52 -32.49
C SER A 4 -25.09 -6.30 -31.48
N ARG A 5 -25.66 -6.66 -30.33
CA ARG A 5 -24.95 -7.43 -29.29
C ARG A 5 -24.82 -8.92 -29.64
N ALA A 6 -25.86 -9.51 -30.21
CA ALA A 6 -25.84 -10.91 -30.64
C ALA A 6 -24.86 -11.20 -31.78
N ARG A 7 -24.52 -10.18 -32.62
CA ARG A 7 -23.53 -10.34 -33.71
C ARG A 7 -22.07 -10.29 -33.23
N ALA A 8 -21.78 -9.59 -32.14
CA ALA A 8 -20.44 -9.52 -31.57
C ALA A 8 -20.05 -10.80 -30.84
N GLU A 9 -20.98 -11.40 -30.10
CA GLU A 9 -20.74 -12.67 -29.39
C GLU A 9 -20.60 -13.88 -30.34
N SER A 10 -21.28 -13.86 -31.48
CA SER A 10 -21.12 -14.92 -32.49
C SER A 10 -19.76 -14.90 -33.19
N HIS A 11 -19.18 -13.73 -33.41
CA HIS A 11 -17.85 -13.60 -34.06
C HIS A 11 -16.68 -13.96 -33.13
N VAL A 12 -16.83 -13.80 -31.83
CA VAL A 12 -15.82 -14.22 -30.86
C VAL A 12 -15.78 -15.75 -30.72
N ASN A 13 -16.96 -16.40 -30.68
CA ASN A 13 -17.05 -17.86 -30.60
C ASN A 13 -16.57 -18.57 -31.89
N GLU A 14 -16.78 -17.98 -33.05
CA GLU A 14 -16.28 -18.54 -34.33
C GLU A 14 -14.75 -18.41 -34.45
N ARG A 15 -14.14 -17.34 -33.95
CA ARG A 15 -12.67 -17.20 -33.91
C ARG A 15 -12.01 -18.16 -32.93
N LEU A 16 -12.61 -18.45 -31.81
CA LEU A 16 -12.12 -19.45 -30.86
C LEU A 16 -12.19 -20.87 -31.42
N LYS A 17 -13.28 -21.22 -32.13
CA LYS A 17 -13.39 -22.53 -32.81
C LYS A 17 -12.39 -22.70 -33.94
N ALA A 18 -12.04 -21.62 -34.67
CA ALA A 18 -11.04 -21.67 -35.76
C ALA A 18 -9.59 -21.86 -35.26
N VAL A 19 -9.28 -21.45 -34.04
CA VAL A 19 -7.99 -21.69 -33.40
C VAL A 19 -7.86 -23.15 -32.95
N TRP A 20 -8.93 -23.76 -32.42
CA TRP A 20 -8.95 -25.18 -31.99
C TRP A 20 -8.90 -26.16 -33.15
N SER A 21 -9.43 -25.82 -34.32
CA SER A 21 -9.41 -26.70 -35.50
C SER A 21 -8.07 -26.75 -36.22
N ARG A 22 -7.14 -25.88 -35.94
CA ARG A 22 -5.78 -25.87 -36.54
C ARG A 22 -4.69 -26.58 -35.72
N LEU A 23 -5.00 -26.95 -34.47
CA LEU A 23 -4.06 -27.65 -33.57
C LEU A 23 -4.25 -29.17 -33.54
N SER A 24 -5.25 -29.73 -34.24
CA SER A 24 -5.55 -31.17 -34.19
C SER A 24 -5.12 -31.99 -35.40
N THR A 25 -4.34 -31.45 -36.34
CA THR A 25 -3.83 -32.22 -37.49
C THR A 25 -2.32 -32.03 -37.67
N GLY A 26 -1.55 -32.99 -37.20
CA GLY A 26 -0.20 -33.20 -37.70
C GLY A 26 0.92 -33.30 -36.68
N VAL A 27 0.98 -34.40 -35.93
CA VAL A 27 2.29 -34.97 -35.54
C VAL A 27 2.26 -36.47 -35.74
N LEU A 28 2.85 -36.89 -36.86
CA LEU A 28 3.22 -38.26 -37.10
C LEU A 28 4.55 -38.51 -36.37
N CYS A 29 4.57 -39.35 -35.33
CA CYS A 29 5.79 -39.79 -34.69
C CYS A 29 6.51 -40.81 -35.54
N ALA A 30 7.66 -40.42 -36.13
CA ALA A 30 8.65 -41.37 -36.65
C ALA A 30 9.73 -41.58 -35.59
N ALA A 31 10.00 -42.83 -35.26
CA ALA A 31 10.93 -43.25 -34.23
C ALA A 31 12.39 -42.95 -34.59
N LEU A 32 13.13 -42.27 -33.70
CA LEU A 32 14.58 -42.25 -33.58
C LEU A 32 14.99 -42.07 -32.10
N PRO A 33 16.20 -42.46 -31.65
CA PRO A 33 16.41 -43.08 -30.34
C PRO A 33 16.62 -42.13 -29.18
N ALA A 34 16.27 -42.60 -27.99
CA ALA A 34 16.39 -41.99 -26.68
C ALA A 34 17.70 -41.22 -26.45
N LEU A 35 17.62 -39.88 -26.33
CA LEU A 35 18.38 -39.02 -25.41
C LEU A 35 18.05 -37.51 -25.51
N ALA A 36 16.91 -37.07 -25.99
CA ALA A 36 16.61 -35.63 -26.12
C ALA A 36 15.13 -35.28 -25.93
N VAL A 37 14.37 -35.98 -25.08
CA VAL A 37 12.92 -35.75 -24.90
C VAL A 37 12.57 -35.52 -23.42
N VAL A 38 13.35 -34.77 -22.68
CA VAL A 38 13.00 -34.37 -21.30
C VAL A 38 12.77 -32.85 -21.16
N HIS A 39 12.93 -32.07 -22.24
CA HIS A 39 12.80 -30.59 -22.14
C HIS A 39 11.61 -29.98 -22.89
N ALA A 40 10.68 -30.75 -23.40
CA ALA A 40 9.55 -30.23 -24.19
C ALA A 40 8.16 -30.38 -23.53
N CYS A 41 8.05 -31.04 -22.37
CA CYS A 41 6.79 -31.21 -21.66
C CYS A 41 6.67 -30.39 -20.36
N ALA A 42 7.69 -29.59 -19.99
CA ALA A 42 7.64 -28.73 -18.81
C ALA A 42 7.08 -27.33 -19.11
N ALA A 43 6.80 -27.00 -20.37
CA ALA A 43 6.37 -25.64 -20.75
C ALA A 43 4.85 -25.45 -20.77
N ASP A 44 4.04 -26.51 -20.65
CA ASP A 44 2.57 -26.38 -20.68
C ASP A 44 1.95 -26.33 -19.27
N GLU A 45 2.60 -26.84 -18.24
CA GLU A 45 2.13 -26.73 -16.85
C GLU A 45 2.33 -25.29 -16.29
N ASP A 46 3.41 -24.60 -16.70
CA ASP A 46 3.68 -23.23 -16.28
C ASP A 46 2.69 -22.19 -16.86
N ILE A 47 2.03 -22.50 -17.98
CA ILE A 47 1.07 -21.58 -18.63
C ILE A 47 -0.32 -21.70 -18.00
N GLU A 48 -0.74 -22.85 -17.53
CA GLU A 48 -2.00 -23.03 -16.81
C GLU A 48 -1.91 -22.42 -15.40
N GLU A 49 -0.77 -22.58 -14.69
CA GLU A 49 -0.55 -21.97 -13.38
C GLU A 49 -0.50 -20.43 -13.46
N VAL A 50 0.08 -19.86 -14.51
CA VAL A 50 0.08 -18.39 -14.76
C VAL A 50 -1.31 -17.87 -15.16
N LEU A 51 -2.17 -18.69 -15.75
CA LEU A 51 -3.54 -18.33 -16.10
C LEU A 51 -4.51 -18.45 -14.89
N GLU A 52 -4.27 -19.35 -13.94
CA GLU A 52 -5.02 -19.44 -12.69
C GLU A 52 -4.68 -18.30 -11.72
N ALA A 53 -3.46 -17.76 -11.74
CA ALA A 53 -3.05 -16.61 -10.92
C ALA A 53 -3.72 -15.27 -11.28
N ARG A 54 -4.46 -15.20 -12.39
CA ARG A 54 -5.30 -14.06 -12.78
C ARG A 54 -6.77 -14.26 -12.41
N GLN A 55 -7.09 -14.77 -11.25
CA GLN A 55 -8.49 -14.75 -10.80
C GLN A 55 -8.90 -13.32 -10.49
N ALA A 56 -9.85 -12.82 -11.27
CA ALA A 56 -10.35 -11.46 -11.18
C ALA A 56 -10.88 -11.13 -9.77
N LEU A 57 -10.53 -9.97 -9.25
CA LEU A 57 -11.14 -9.44 -8.04
C LEU A 57 -12.66 -9.37 -8.21
N THR A 58 -13.38 -9.80 -7.20
CA THR A 58 -14.83 -9.76 -7.16
C THR A 58 -15.28 -8.68 -6.19
N THR A 59 -16.22 -7.85 -6.61
CA THR A 59 -16.82 -6.84 -5.75
C THR A 59 -18.26 -7.21 -5.42
N VAL A 60 -18.61 -7.20 -4.15
CA VAL A 60 -19.97 -7.39 -3.66
C VAL A 60 -20.37 -6.21 -2.78
N SER A 61 -21.64 -5.85 -2.82
CA SER A 61 -22.19 -4.78 -1.98
C SER A 61 -23.38 -5.30 -1.18
N PHE A 62 -23.55 -4.76 0.02
CA PHE A 62 -24.61 -5.08 0.96
C PHE A 62 -25.39 -3.81 1.28
N GLN A 63 -26.67 -3.75 0.88
CA GLN A 63 -27.57 -2.61 1.08
C GLN A 63 -28.99 -3.11 1.27
N GLN A 64 -29.63 -2.70 2.34
CA GLN A 64 -30.99 -3.13 2.71
C GLN A 64 -31.98 -3.00 1.56
N GLY A 65 -32.64 -4.13 1.20
CA GLY A 65 -33.66 -4.20 0.15
C GLY A 65 -33.16 -3.92 -1.27
N SER A 66 -31.84 -3.99 -1.53
CA SER A 66 -31.25 -3.64 -2.83
C SER A 66 -30.10 -4.57 -3.23
N LEU A 67 -29.05 -4.72 -2.42
CA LEU A 67 -27.83 -5.43 -2.76
C LEU A 67 -27.45 -6.44 -1.67
N PRO A 68 -26.92 -7.62 -2.05
CA PRO A 68 -26.64 -8.12 -3.41
C PRO A 68 -27.90 -8.51 -4.20
N SER A 69 -29.07 -8.49 -3.56
CA SER A 69 -30.38 -8.72 -4.19
C SER A 69 -31.46 -7.89 -3.50
N SER A 70 -32.63 -7.72 -4.13
CA SER A 70 -33.76 -7.00 -3.54
C SER A 70 -34.36 -7.69 -2.29
N SER A 71 -33.99 -8.94 -2.01
CA SER A 71 -34.38 -9.67 -0.81
C SER A 71 -33.40 -9.54 0.36
N TYR A 72 -32.28 -8.85 0.19
CA TYR A 72 -31.29 -8.66 1.26
C TYR A 72 -31.90 -7.83 2.40
N SER A 73 -31.86 -8.37 3.61
CA SER A 73 -32.42 -7.79 4.85
C SER A 73 -31.41 -7.83 6.01
N GLY A 74 -30.11 -7.75 5.69
CA GLY A 74 -29.03 -7.93 6.65
C GLY A 74 -28.38 -6.63 7.12
N SER A 75 -28.87 -5.44 6.70
CA SER A 75 -28.40 -4.17 7.25
C SER A 75 -29.23 -3.81 8.47
N THR A 76 -28.57 -3.34 9.52
CA THR A 76 -29.18 -2.82 10.75
C THR A 76 -28.46 -1.57 11.20
N ASP A 77 -29.20 -0.60 11.72
CA ASP A 77 -28.63 0.62 12.29
C ASP A 77 -29.45 1.18 13.45
N ALA A 78 -28.88 2.05 14.24
CA ALA A 78 -29.59 2.76 15.28
C ALA A 78 -28.82 3.98 15.74
N THR A 79 -29.51 5.09 15.95
CA THR A 79 -28.98 6.20 16.76
C THR A 79 -29.09 5.85 18.24
N ILE A 80 -28.02 6.10 19.00
CA ILE A 80 -28.04 6.13 20.46
C ILE A 80 -27.83 7.57 20.94
N LYS A 81 -28.72 8.06 21.83
CA LYS A 81 -28.79 9.47 22.23
C LYS A 81 -28.66 9.62 23.75
N GLU A 82 -27.74 10.45 24.20
CA GLU A 82 -27.52 10.72 25.62
C GLU A 82 -28.76 11.33 26.29
N GLY A 83 -29.37 12.33 25.66
CA GLY A 83 -30.57 13.01 26.17
C GLY A 83 -31.84 12.12 26.15
N ALA A 84 -31.79 10.92 25.59
CA ALA A 84 -32.87 9.93 25.58
C ALA A 84 -32.29 8.52 25.88
N ALA A 85 -31.54 8.42 26.97
CA ALA A 85 -30.63 7.34 27.29
C ALA A 85 -31.25 5.94 27.39
N THR A 86 -32.55 5.82 27.53
CA THR A 86 -33.29 4.55 27.60
C THR A 86 -34.24 4.33 26.42
N THR A 87 -34.26 5.25 25.45
CA THR A 87 -35.13 5.16 24.26
C THR A 87 -34.37 4.48 23.11
N ASN A 88 -35.01 3.57 22.44
CA ASN A 88 -34.50 2.92 21.24
C ASN A 88 -34.90 3.72 19.99
N PHE A 89 -33.97 3.90 19.06
CA PHE A 89 -34.17 4.60 17.78
C PHE A 89 -33.85 3.72 16.57
N GLY A 90 -33.86 2.40 16.70
CA GLY A 90 -33.54 1.45 15.62
C GLY A 90 -34.58 1.40 14.48
N ALA A 91 -35.72 2.05 14.58
CA ALA A 91 -36.71 2.16 13.50
C ALA A 91 -36.80 3.56 12.88
N ALA A 92 -35.84 4.43 13.19
CA ALA A 92 -35.82 5.78 12.66
C ALA A 92 -35.31 5.79 11.20
N THR A 93 -35.85 6.69 10.35
CA THR A 93 -35.44 6.81 8.93
C THR A 93 -34.12 7.55 8.74
N THR A 94 -33.53 8.07 9.82
CA THR A 94 -32.21 8.72 9.88
C THR A 94 -31.39 8.15 11.01
N CYS A 95 -30.07 8.08 10.83
CA CYS A 95 -29.09 7.74 11.85
C CYS A 95 -28.19 8.97 12.09
N GLU A 96 -28.07 9.40 13.34
CA GLU A 96 -27.48 10.67 13.72
C GLU A 96 -26.19 10.47 14.49
N ALA A 97 -25.19 11.32 14.22
CA ALA A 97 -23.97 11.43 15.03
C ALA A 97 -23.73 12.90 15.38
N ASP A 98 -23.45 13.17 16.65
CA ASP A 98 -23.22 14.49 17.18
C ASP A 98 -22.34 14.38 18.43
N GLY A 99 -21.55 15.38 18.75
CA GLY A 99 -20.63 15.26 19.88
C GLY A 99 -20.41 16.59 20.58
N ASP A 100 -20.36 16.49 21.90
CA ASP A 100 -19.81 17.42 22.89
C ASP A 100 -20.19 18.90 22.80
N ASP A 101 -21.43 19.22 22.43
CA ASP A 101 -21.98 20.58 22.55
C ASP A 101 -22.70 20.80 23.89
N GLY A 102 -22.39 19.97 24.88
CA GLY A 102 -22.83 20.08 26.26
C GLY A 102 -23.32 18.74 26.85
N SER A 103 -23.60 18.74 28.14
CA SER A 103 -24.07 17.54 28.84
C SER A 103 -25.46 17.12 28.34
N GLY A 104 -25.61 15.85 27.97
CA GLY A 104 -26.88 15.23 27.62
C GLY A 104 -27.28 15.31 26.14
N VAL A 105 -26.38 15.71 25.25
CA VAL A 105 -26.69 15.93 23.83
C VAL A 105 -25.94 15.05 22.85
N ASP A 106 -24.95 14.28 23.30
CA ASP A 106 -24.19 13.37 22.44
C ASP A 106 -25.08 12.35 21.73
N LYS A 107 -24.77 12.11 20.46
CA LYS A 107 -25.40 11.07 19.64
C LYS A 107 -24.35 10.26 18.91
N SER A 108 -24.61 8.99 18.68
CA SER A 108 -23.77 8.13 17.85
C SER A 108 -24.61 7.22 16.98
N CYS A 109 -24.15 6.97 15.75
CA CYS A 109 -24.82 6.12 14.79
C CYS A 109 -24.11 4.76 14.73
N LEU A 110 -24.83 3.68 15.05
CA LEU A 110 -24.39 2.30 14.91
C LEU A 110 -24.83 1.75 13.56
N LEU A 111 -23.95 1.03 12.87
CA LEU A 111 -24.20 0.42 11.56
C LEU A 111 -23.64 -1.01 11.53
N LYS A 112 -24.40 -1.95 10.97
CA LYS A 112 -23.98 -3.34 10.82
C LYS A 112 -24.58 -3.95 9.56
N TRP A 113 -23.85 -4.86 8.90
CA TRP A 113 -24.28 -5.60 7.73
C TRP A 113 -24.01 -7.10 7.93
N THR A 114 -24.96 -7.96 7.59
CA THR A 114 -24.70 -9.38 7.46
C THR A 114 -23.93 -9.63 6.18
N VAL A 115 -22.67 -10.01 6.30
CA VAL A 115 -21.80 -10.34 5.17
C VAL A 115 -22.02 -11.81 4.82
N SER A 116 -22.35 -12.08 3.56
CA SER A 116 -22.62 -13.44 3.06
C SER A 116 -22.29 -13.58 1.58
N GLY A 117 -22.13 -14.83 1.10
CA GLY A 117 -21.85 -15.09 -0.32
C GLY A 117 -20.42 -14.82 -0.76
N ILE A 118 -19.53 -14.45 0.15
CA ILE A 118 -18.08 -14.41 -0.08
C ILE A 118 -17.54 -15.82 0.22
N PRO A 119 -16.82 -16.48 -0.71
CA PRO A 119 -16.28 -17.81 -0.49
C PRO A 119 -15.36 -17.87 0.73
N ALA A 120 -15.41 -18.97 1.48
CA ALA A 120 -14.49 -19.19 2.60
C ALA A 120 -13.04 -19.17 2.10
N GLY A 121 -12.17 -18.51 2.85
CA GLY A 121 -10.77 -18.34 2.47
C GLY A 121 -10.52 -17.20 1.47
N SER A 122 -11.54 -16.41 1.10
CA SER A 122 -11.31 -15.20 0.31
C SER A 122 -10.52 -14.15 1.10
N THR A 123 -9.62 -13.43 0.43
CA THR A 123 -8.91 -12.29 1.00
C THR A 123 -9.61 -10.99 0.64
N VAL A 124 -10.00 -10.20 1.64
CA VAL A 124 -10.56 -8.86 1.44
C VAL A 124 -9.42 -7.90 1.06
N ARG A 125 -9.55 -7.29 -0.11
CA ARG A 125 -8.55 -6.36 -0.67
C ARG A 125 -8.87 -4.90 -0.36
N SER A 126 -10.14 -4.56 -0.35
CA SER A 126 -10.62 -3.24 0.07
C SER A 126 -12.06 -3.33 0.57
N ALA A 127 -12.42 -2.37 1.42
CA ALA A 127 -13.79 -2.18 1.84
C ALA A 127 -14.13 -0.70 1.90
N SER A 128 -15.38 -0.35 1.59
CA SER A 128 -15.88 1.02 1.70
C SER A 128 -17.32 1.05 2.18
N ILE A 129 -17.67 2.14 2.86
CA ILE A 129 -19.04 2.40 3.31
C ILE A 129 -19.54 3.63 2.57
N THR A 130 -20.70 3.51 1.89
CA THR A 130 -21.37 4.66 1.27
C THR A 130 -22.57 5.03 2.12
N LEU A 131 -22.65 6.29 2.52
CA LEU A 131 -23.73 6.90 3.30
C LEU A 131 -24.34 8.06 2.52
N GLU A 132 -25.65 8.23 2.60
CA GLU A 132 -26.33 9.43 2.13
C GLU A 132 -26.44 10.41 3.30
N VAL A 133 -25.73 11.52 3.24
CA VAL A 133 -25.79 12.58 4.23
C VAL A 133 -27.06 13.41 4.00
N THR A 134 -27.97 13.42 4.95
CA THR A 134 -29.25 14.16 4.90
C THR A 134 -29.17 15.52 5.56
N ASP A 135 -28.33 15.65 6.60
CA ASP A 135 -27.91 16.91 7.19
C ASP A 135 -26.38 16.93 7.34
N GLY A 136 -25.73 17.93 6.78
CA GLY A 136 -24.28 17.95 6.61
C GLY A 136 -23.55 18.72 7.69
N SER A 137 -22.28 18.34 7.92
CA SER A 137 -21.38 19.00 8.85
C SER A 137 -20.04 19.28 8.21
N SER A 138 -19.41 20.40 8.55
CA SER A 138 -18.00 20.66 8.20
C SER A 138 -17.02 19.95 9.12
N ASN A 139 -17.50 19.37 10.22
CA ASN A 139 -16.71 18.62 11.18
C ASN A 139 -16.43 17.19 10.68
N THR A 140 -15.37 16.58 11.17
CA THR A 140 -15.02 15.18 10.87
C THR A 140 -15.59 14.27 11.95
N TYR A 141 -16.29 13.22 11.52
CA TYR A 141 -16.82 12.17 12.39
C TYR A 141 -16.03 10.88 12.13
N ASN A 142 -15.63 10.23 13.21
CA ASN A 142 -14.81 9.03 13.16
C ASN A 142 -15.67 7.77 13.17
N LEU A 143 -15.26 6.78 12.38
CA LEU A 143 -15.82 5.44 12.37
C LEU A 143 -14.93 4.52 13.20
N TYR A 144 -15.51 3.83 14.18
CA TYR A 144 -14.81 2.89 15.05
C TYR A 144 -15.42 1.50 14.97
N GLU A 145 -14.63 0.47 15.18
CA GLU A 145 -15.11 -0.89 15.43
C GLU A 145 -16.07 -0.94 16.62
N VAL A 146 -17.12 -1.75 16.53
CA VAL A 146 -17.97 -2.13 17.69
C VAL A 146 -17.57 -3.52 18.16
N LYS A 147 -17.09 -3.64 19.39
CA LYS A 147 -16.64 -4.91 19.99
C LYS A 147 -17.76 -5.69 20.66
N ARG A 148 -18.78 -4.98 21.17
CA ARG A 148 -19.89 -5.58 21.91
C ARG A 148 -21.08 -5.85 20.98
N SER A 149 -21.67 -7.05 21.09
CA SER A 149 -22.90 -7.38 20.37
C SER A 149 -24.05 -6.47 20.81
N TRP A 150 -24.83 -5.98 19.85
CA TRP A 150 -25.98 -5.12 20.08
C TRP A 150 -27.18 -5.54 19.23
N SER A 151 -28.37 -5.09 19.62
CA SER A 151 -29.63 -5.39 18.93
C SER A 151 -30.32 -4.09 18.52
N GLU A 152 -30.63 -3.95 17.23
CA GLU A 152 -31.30 -2.79 16.66
C GLU A 152 -32.60 -2.43 17.40
N SER A 153 -33.43 -3.42 17.69
CA SER A 153 -34.72 -3.23 18.35
C SER A 153 -34.64 -2.92 19.85
N ALA A 154 -33.43 -2.95 20.47
CA ALA A 154 -33.30 -2.81 21.92
C ALA A 154 -32.10 -1.93 22.34
N VAL A 155 -31.20 -1.58 21.41
CA VAL A 155 -30.05 -0.72 21.73
C VAL A 155 -30.51 0.68 22.14
N THR A 156 -29.84 1.22 23.16
CA THR A 156 -30.06 2.59 23.67
C THR A 156 -28.69 3.18 24.06
N TRP A 157 -28.65 4.39 24.51
CA TRP A 157 -27.43 5.00 25.04
C TRP A 157 -26.82 4.20 26.21
N ASN A 158 -27.67 3.66 27.08
CA ASN A 158 -27.22 2.87 28.23
C ASN A 158 -26.99 1.39 27.92
N ASN A 159 -27.75 0.82 27.01
CA ASN A 159 -27.79 -0.63 26.79
C ASN A 159 -27.42 -1.02 25.36
N ALA A 160 -26.59 -2.04 25.22
CA ALA A 160 -26.30 -2.68 23.93
C ALA A 160 -27.43 -3.60 23.46
N THR A 161 -28.10 -4.28 24.41
CA THR A 161 -29.27 -5.14 24.20
C THR A 161 -30.32 -4.87 25.26
N GLY A 162 -31.49 -5.54 25.21
CA GLY A 162 -32.50 -5.40 26.26
C GLY A 162 -32.04 -5.80 27.67
N SER A 163 -30.96 -6.58 27.78
CA SER A 163 -30.47 -7.13 29.07
C SER A 163 -28.99 -6.82 29.34
N THR A 164 -28.27 -6.25 28.38
CA THR A 164 -26.81 -6.01 28.49
C THR A 164 -26.52 -4.54 28.34
N THR A 165 -25.88 -3.91 29.34
CA THR A 165 -25.44 -2.53 29.29
C THR A 165 -24.13 -2.40 28.50
N TRP A 166 -23.87 -1.23 27.93
CA TRP A 166 -22.51 -0.84 27.53
C TRP A 166 -21.58 -0.82 28.76
N ALA A 167 -20.31 -1.10 28.58
CA ALA A 167 -19.31 -0.91 29.66
C ALA A 167 -19.20 0.55 30.07
N THR A 168 -19.36 1.44 29.10
CA THR A 168 -19.55 2.88 29.32
C THR A 168 -20.69 3.34 28.41
N ALA A 169 -21.68 4.06 28.96
CA ALA A 169 -22.81 4.56 28.21
C ALA A 169 -22.36 5.29 26.94
N GLY A 170 -23.14 5.17 25.85
CA GLY A 170 -22.79 5.68 24.53
C GLY A 170 -21.78 4.82 23.79
N ALA A 171 -21.60 3.54 24.18
CA ALA A 171 -20.62 2.62 23.63
C ALA A 171 -19.19 3.22 23.65
N LYS A 172 -18.83 3.95 24.70
CA LYS A 172 -17.55 4.67 24.83
C LYS A 172 -16.44 3.84 25.51
N GLY A 173 -16.77 2.69 26.12
CA GLY A 173 -15.84 1.82 26.84
C GLY A 173 -14.86 1.11 25.90
N SER A 174 -13.65 0.81 26.38
CA SER A 174 -12.61 0.08 25.62
C SER A 174 -13.01 -1.35 25.25
N THR A 175 -14.00 -1.94 25.96
CA THR A 175 -14.61 -3.23 25.63
C THR A 175 -15.86 -3.11 24.76
N ASP A 176 -16.33 -1.89 24.47
CA ASP A 176 -17.46 -1.60 23.60
C ASP A 176 -17.00 -1.13 22.22
N ARG A 177 -15.92 -0.33 22.18
CA ARG A 177 -15.38 0.33 21.00
C ARG A 177 -13.93 -0.09 20.76
N GLY A 178 -13.59 -0.34 19.50
CA GLY A 178 -12.25 -0.69 19.05
C GLY A 178 -11.54 0.46 18.34
N GLY A 179 -10.66 0.12 17.43
CA GLY A 179 -9.82 1.04 16.68
C GLY A 179 -10.60 1.91 15.67
N LEU A 180 -9.95 2.99 15.23
CA LEU A 180 -10.42 3.85 14.15
C LEU A 180 -10.35 3.08 12.82
N VAL A 181 -11.46 3.02 12.07
CA VAL A 181 -11.56 2.31 10.79
C VAL A 181 -11.83 3.22 9.59
N GLY A 182 -12.14 4.48 9.82
CA GLY A 182 -12.38 5.49 8.79
C GLY A 182 -12.93 6.77 9.37
N SER A 183 -13.20 7.76 8.51
CA SER A 183 -13.82 9.01 8.91
C SER A 183 -14.73 9.56 7.82
N VAL A 184 -15.72 10.36 8.20
CA VAL A 184 -16.65 11.04 7.30
C VAL A 184 -16.75 12.52 7.64
N THR A 185 -16.85 13.35 6.62
CA THR A 185 -17.10 14.77 6.69
C THR A 185 -17.85 15.24 5.45
N GLY A 186 -18.46 16.39 5.48
CA GLY A 186 -19.00 17.06 4.31
C GLY A 186 -20.50 17.38 4.37
N GLY A 187 -20.95 18.09 3.35
CA GLY A 187 -22.35 18.50 3.18
C GLY A 187 -23.24 17.33 2.74
N THR A 188 -24.52 17.62 2.51
CA THR A 188 -25.54 16.66 2.06
C THR A 188 -25.16 15.93 0.77
N GLY A 189 -25.77 14.74 0.58
CA GLY A 189 -25.57 13.86 -0.57
C GLY A 189 -24.65 12.66 -0.25
N SER A 190 -24.38 11.86 -1.26
CA SER A 190 -23.67 10.60 -1.12
C SER A 190 -22.19 10.80 -0.74
N ARG A 191 -21.73 10.05 0.26
CA ARG A 191 -20.33 10.01 0.72
C ARG A 191 -19.84 8.57 0.76
N THR A 192 -18.75 8.29 0.08
CA THR A 192 -18.07 6.99 0.15
C THR A 192 -16.82 7.12 1.00
N ILE A 193 -16.75 6.34 2.05
CA ILE A 193 -15.66 6.27 3.01
C ILE A 193 -14.87 5.01 2.69
N THR A 194 -13.65 5.13 2.19
CA THR A 194 -12.73 4.00 2.08
C THR A 194 -12.21 3.68 3.48
N LEU A 195 -12.38 2.42 3.90
CA LEU A 195 -11.88 1.97 5.19
C LEU A 195 -10.35 1.89 5.16
N ASN A 196 -9.72 2.25 6.27
CA ASN A 196 -8.28 2.11 6.46
C ASN A 196 -7.88 0.62 6.65
N ALA A 197 -6.58 0.34 6.83
CA ALA A 197 -6.09 -1.03 7.00
C ALA A 197 -6.78 -1.77 8.17
N ALA A 198 -7.00 -1.09 9.31
CA ALA A 198 -7.73 -1.68 10.45
C ALA A 198 -9.19 -2.00 10.08
N GLY A 199 -9.83 -1.15 9.27
CA GLY A 199 -11.18 -1.39 8.77
C GLY A 199 -11.25 -2.54 7.76
N VAL A 200 -10.25 -2.68 6.89
CA VAL A 200 -10.14 -3.83 5.97
C VAL A 200 -9.92 -5.12 6.77
N ALA A 201 -9.04 -5.12 7.77
CA ALA A 201 -8.82 -6.26 8.66
C ALA A 201 -10.07 -6.64 9.46
N LEU A 202 -10.86 -5.65 9.92
CA LEU A 202 -12.15 -5.88 10.58
C LEU A 202 -13.14 -6.57 9.64
N VAL A 203 -13.25 -6.11 8.39
CA VAL A 203 -14.13 -6.73 7.38
C VAL A 203 -13.62 -8.14 7.01
N GLN A 204 -12.30 -8.36 6.94
CA GLN A 204 -11.72 -9.69 6.76
C GLN A 204 -12.15 -10.63 7.88
N ALA A 205 -12.06 -10.19 9.13
CA ALA A 205 -12.49 -10.99 10.29
C ALA A 205 -13.98 -11.39 10.20
N TRP A 206 -14.86 -10.50 9.69
CA TRP A 206 -16.27 -10.84 9.44
C TRP A 206 -16.43 -11.89 8.35
N VAL A 207 -15.64 -11.80 7.26
CA VAL A 207 -15.62 -12.80 6.18
C VAL A 207 -15.12 -14.16 6.69
N ASP A 208 -14.16 -14.17 7.60
CA ASP A 208 -13.58 -15.36 8.24
C ASP A 208 -14.48 -15.95 9.35
N GLY A 209 -15.67 -15.36 9.58
CA GLY A 209 -16.67 -15.87 10.52
C GLY A 209 -16.54 -15.36 11.96
N THR A 210 -15.69 -14.36 12.21
CA THR A 210 -15.68 -13.66 13.51
C THR A 210 -16.98 -12.87 13.69
N SER A 211 -17.40 -12.69 14.94
CA SER A 211 -18.63 -11.97 15.28
C SER A 211 -18.62 -10.55 14.69
N ASN A 212 -19.55 -10.29 13.79
CA ASN A 212 -19.75 -8.99 13.19
C ASN A 212 -20.68 -8.14 14.08
N ASN A 213 -20.10 -7.17 14.77
CA ASN A 213 -20.84 -6.19 15.56
C ASN A 213 -20.91 -4.82 14.86
N GLY A 214 -20.37 -4.69 13.63
CA GLY A 214 -20.43 -3.47 12.84
C GLY A 214 -19.49 -2.38 13.30
N ILE A 215 -19.89 -1.15 13.00
CA ILE A 215 -19.14 0.08 13.30
C ILE A 215 -20.04 1.09 14.03
N ILE A 216 -19.42 2.07 14.67
CA ILE A 216 -20.07 3.24 15.27
C ILE A 216 -19.46 4.53 14.73
N ILE A 217 -20.30 5.45 14.28
CA ILE A 217 -19.92 6.80 13.90
C ILE A 217 -20.14 7.71 15.11
N ALA A 218 -19.08 8.37 15.56
CA ALA A 218 -19.12 9.19 16.76
C ALA A 218 -18.09 10.32 16.70
N SER A 219 -18.32 11.36 17.49
CA SER A 219 -17.36 12.41 17.81
C SER A 219 -17.41 12.75 19.30
N THR A 220 -16.35 13.39 19.79
CA THR A 220 -16.21 13.83 21.19
C THR A 220 -15.99 15.33 21.31
N SER A 221 -15.96 16.07 20.18
CA SER A 221 -15.55 17.47 20.17
C SER A 221 -16.25 18.34 19.13
N ASN A 222 -17.30 17.85 18.47
CA ASN A 222 -17.98 18.58 17.41
C ASN A 222 -19.35 19.08 17.86
N THR A 223 -19.66 20.33 17.56
CA THR A 223 -20.87 21.01 17.94
C THR A 223 -21.91 21.13 16.83
N ASN A 224 -21.66 20.55 15.65
CA ASN A 224 -22.59 20.50 14.53
C ASN A 224 -22.75 19.06 14.05
N GLY A 225 -23.89 18.44 14.35
CA GLY A 225 -24.21 17.06 14.02
C GLY A 225 -24.15 16.75 12.53
N ILE A 226 -24.11 15.46 12.22
CA ILE A 226 -24.25 14.92 10.87
C ILE A 226 -25.30 13.80 10.88
N ASP A 227 -26.26 13.85 9.95
CA ASP A 227 -27.32 12.87 9.84
C ASP A 227 -27.17 12.09 8.53
N PHE A 228 -27.49 10.81 8.59
CA PHE A 228 -27.45 9.88 7.45
C PHE A 228 -28.82 9.24 7.25
N ALA A 229 -29.15 8.91 5.99
CA ALA A 229 -30.27 8.00 5.73
C ALA A 229 -30.00 6.63 6.36
N SER A 230 -30.98 6.05 7.07
CA SER A 230 -30.88 4.75 7.72
C SER A 230 -31.26 3.58 6.80
N SER A 231 -31.21 2.35 7.30
CA SER A 231 -31.72 1.15 6.60
C SER A 231 -33.24 1.18 6.41
N GLU A 232 -33.99 1.99 7.18
CA GLU A 232 -35.45 2.21 7.08
C GLU A 232 -35.81 3.33 6.08
N HIS A 233 -34.82 4.05 5.53
CA HIS A 233 -35.09 5.13 4.60
C HIS A 233 -35.92 4.66 3.40
N ALA A 234 -36.93 5.45 2.98
CA ALA A 234 -37.89 5.06 1.94
C ALA A 234 -37.20 4.74 0.59
N THR A 235 -36.15 5.51 0.23
CA THR A 235 -35.38 5.32 -1.01
C THR A 235 -34.25 4.33 -0.79
N ALA A 236 -34.38 3.11 -1.29
CA ALA A 236 -33.41 2.04 -1.07
C ALA A 236 -31.96 2.41 -1.51
N ALA A 237 -31.79 3.19 -2.57
CA ALA A 237 -30.49 3.62 -3.08
C ALA A 237 -29.72 4.57 -2.11
N GLN A 238 -30.43 5.19 -1.16
CA GLN A 238 -29.85 6.11 -0.17
C GLN A 238 -29.49 5.43 1.16
N ARG A 239 -29.90 4.17 1.34
CA ARG A 239 -29.60 3.41 2.55
C ARG A 239 -28.12 3.12 2.69
N PRO A 240 -27.59 2.92 3.91
CA PRO A 240 -26.18 2.59 4.12
C PRO A 240 -25.73 1.37 3.33
N LYS A 241 -24.59 1.46 2.64
CA LYS A 241 -24.06 0.42 1.77
C LYS A 241 -22.64 0.07 2.17
N LEU A 242 -22.37 -1.19 2.45
CA LEU A 242 -21.02 -1.75 2.56
C LEU A 242 -20.64 -2.37 1.22
N THR A 243 -19.47 -2.01 0.68
CA THR A 243 -18.91 -2.61 -0.54
C THR A 243 -17.58 -3.27 -0.19
N ILE A 244 -17.42 -4.53 -0.56
CA ILE A 244 -16.24 -5.36 -0.30
C ILE A 244 -15.68 -5.82 -1.63
N THR A 245 -14.40 -5.56 -1.89
CA THR A 245 -13.65 -6.17 -2.99
C THR A 245 -12.75 -7.25 -2.41
N TYR A 246 -12.85 -8.46 -2.94
CA TYR A 246 -12.10 -9.61 -2.48
C TYR A 246 -11.59 -10.44 -3.65
N GLY A 247 -10.57 -11.24 -3.39
CA GLY A 247 -10.03 -12.23 -4.30
C GLY A 247 -9.92 -13.60 -3.64
N PRO A 248 -9.44 -14.62 -4.36
CA PRO A 248 -9.15 -15.92 -3.77
C PRO A 248 -8.21 -15.77 -2.57
N GLN A 249 -8.24 -16.74 -1.68
CA GLN A 249 -7.22 -16.84 -0.63
C GLN A 249 -5.86 -16.92 -1.34
N SER A 250 -4.98 -16.00 -0.98
CA SER A 250 -3.59 -16.12 -1.39
C SER A 250 -3.04 -17.40 -0.75
N SER A 251 -2.98 -18.46 -1.52
CA SER A 251 -2.26 -19.67 -1.12
C SER A 251 -0.75 -19.39 -1.19
N GLY A 252 -0.26 -18.51 -0.27
CA GLY A 252 1.08 -17.93 -0.30
C GLY A 252 1.14 -16.85 -1.39
N GLY A 253 1.28 -15.55 -1.01
CA GLY A 253 1.30 -14.43 -1.96
C GLY A 253 2.23 -14.69 -3.16
N SER A 254 1.97 -14.02 -4.29
CA SER A 254 2.81 -14.15 -5.48
C SER A 254 4.28 -13.98 -5.10
N SER A 255 5.06 -15.04 -5.21
CA SER A 255 6.47 -14.99 -4.84
C SER A 255 7.27 -14.33 -5.95
N THR A 256 8.32 -13.60 -5.57
CA THR A 256 9.33 -13.17 -6.53
C THR A 256 10.04 -14.37 -7.14
N ASP A 257 10.61 -14.19 -8.33
CA ASP A 257 11.51 -15.17 -8.89
C ASP A 257 12.63 -15.49 -7.90
N PRO A 258 13.06 -16.77 -7.82
CA PRO A 258 14.16 -17.15 -6.94
C PRO A 258 15.44 -16.36 -7.23
N GLY A 259 15.95 -15.67 -6.21
CA GLY A 259 17.20 -14.92 -6.31
C GLY A 259 17.09 -13.58 -7.05
N LEU A 260 15.89 -13.05 -7.30
CA LEU A 260 15.68 -11.72 -7.90
C LEU A 260 16.51 -10.67 -7.16
N LEU A 261 17.47 -10.05 -7.84
CA LEU A 261 18.35 -9.02 -7.27
C LEU A 261 17.94 -7.63 -7.76
N VAL A 262 17.55 -6.77 -6.84
CA VAL A 262 17.16 -5.38 -7.13
C VAL A 262 18.11 -4.41 -6.45
N ALA A 263 18.61 -3.43 -7.22
CA ALA A 263 19.41 -2.33 -6.72
C ALA A 263 18.53 -1.13 -6.38
N PHE A 264 18.87 -0.41 -5.32
CA PHE A 264 18.20 0.82 -4.89
C PHE A 264 19.20 1.95 -4.83
N ILE A 265 18.92 3.05 -5.52
CA ILE A 265 19.72 4.29 -5.51
C ILE A 265 18.81 5.50 -5.43
N GLY A 266 19.37 6.65 -5.13
CA GLY A 266 18.82 8.00 -5.27
C GLY A 266 19.97 8.97 -5.46
N ASP A 267 19.68 10.21 -5.86
CA ASP A 267 20.67 11.30 -5.88
C ASP A 267 21.88 10.97 -6.78
N GLN A 268 21.58 10.60 -8.05
CA GLN A 268 22.57 10.02 -8.96
C GLN A 268 23.56 11.05 -9.52
N GLY A 269 23.06 12.16 -10.07
CA GLY A 269 23.89 13.12 -10.78
C GLY A 269 24.38 12.67 -12.16
N ASN A 270 25.30 13.45 -12.74
CA ASN A 270 25.79 13.26 -14.11
C ASN A 270 27.32 13.11 -14.25
N GLY A 271 28.03 12.94 -13.12
CA GLY A 271 29.49 12.79 -13.07
C GLY A 271 29.97 11.35 -13.14
N SER A 272 31.31 11.18 -13.05
CA SER A 272 31.95 9.85 -13.04
C SER A 272 31.55 8.98 -11.85
N ASN A 273 31.10 9.58 -10.73
CA ASN A 273 30.63 8.83 -9.58
C ASN A 273 29.32 8.11 -9.90
N ALA A 274 28.40 8.78 -10.64
CA ALA A 274 27.18 8.17 -11.14
C ALA A 274 27.49 6.99 -12.09
N ASP A 275 28.50 7.15 -12.96
CA ASP A 275 28.95 6.06 -13.84
C ASP A 275 29.45 4.87 -13.01
N ALA A 276 30.28 5.13 -11.97
CA ALA A 276 30.82 4.09 -11.10
C ALA A 276 29.72 3.32 -10.34
N VAL A 277 28.65 4.01 -9.89
CA VAL A 277 27.50 3.34 -9.23
C VAL A 277 26.71 2.52 -10.24
N LEU A 278 26.47 3.00 -11.46
CA LEU A 278 25.79 2.22 -12.50
C LEU A 278 26.65 1.01 -12.94
N ASP A 279 27.98 1.16 -13.04
CA ASP A 279 28.88 0.04 -13.29
C ASP A 279 28.89 -0.98 -12.13
N LEU A 280 28.82 -0.52 -10.87
CA LEU A 280 28.64 -1.41 -9.72
C LEU A 280 27.34 -2.21 -9.83
N ILE A 281 26.22 -1.58 -10.14
CA ILE A 281 24.93 -2.24 -10.34
C ILE A 281 25.01 -3.33 -11.43
N LYS A 282 25.66 -2.99 -12.56
CA LYS A 282 25.90 -3.94 -13.66
C LYS A 282 26.77 -5.10 -13.23
N ASN A 283 27.87 -4.83 -12.51
CA ASN A 283 28.83 -5.84 -12.08
C ASN A 283 28.28 -6.78 -11.00
N GLU A 284 27.38 -6.28 -10.13
CA GLU A 284 26.64 -7.11 -9.17
C GLU A 284 25.56 -7.99 -9.87
N GLY A 285 25.25 -7.69 -11.14
CA GLY A 285 24.26 -8.45 -11.92
C GLY A 285 22.84 -8.20 -11.43
N ALA A 286 22.50 -6.98 -11.02
CA ALA A 286 21.14 -6.64 -10.60
C ALA A 286 20.16 -6.82 -11.76
N ASP A 287 19.03 -7.46 -11.49
CA ASP A 287 17.95 -7.70 -12.46
C ASP A 287 17.15 -6.43 -12.76
N ALA A 288 17.12 -5.50 -11.80
CA ALA A 288 16.45 -4.21 -11.92
C ALA A 288 17.04 -3.16 -10.97
N THR A 289 16.73 -1.89 -11.24
CA THR A 289 17.04 -0.76 -10.34
C THR A 289 15.78 0.01 -10.00
N ILE A 290 15.61 0.37 -8.72
CA ILE A 290 14.65 1.35 -8.25
C ILE A 290 15.42 2.61 -7.87
N HIS A 291 15.17 3.71 -8.60
CA HIS A 291 15.81 5.00 -8.43
C HIS A 291 14.85 5.96 -7.71
N ASN A 292 15.18 6.29 -6.48
CA ASN A 292 14.34 7.09 -5.59
C ASN A 292 14.56 8.61 -5.78
N GLY A 293 14.57 9.08 -7.03
CA GLY A 293 14.56 10.49 -7.39
C GLY A 293 15.93 11.18 -7.42
N ASP A 294 15.91 12.41 -7.92
CA ASP A 294 17.06 13.27 -8.18
C ASP A 294 18.05 12.63 -9.16
N PHE A 295 17.69 12.69 -10.46
CA PHE A 295 18.34 11.91 -11.51
C PHE A 295 19.71 12.46 -11.92
N ASP A 296 19.77 13.66 -12.52
CA ASP A 296 21.02 14.15 -13.07
C ASP A 296 21.46 15.55 -12.56
N TYR A 297 20.60 16.25 -11.80
CA TYR A 297 20.83 17.61 -11.28
C TYR A 297 21.17 18.66 -12.37
N ALA A 298 20.87 18.35 -13.63
CA ALA A 298 21.22 19.20 -14.77
C ALA A 298 20.05 19.48 -15.70
N ASP A 299 18.84 19.02 -15.35
CA ASP A 299 17.64 19.13 -16.17
C ASP A 299 17.85 18.62 -17.62
N ASN A 300 18.62 17.53 -17.76
CA ASN A 300 18.96 16.96 -19.06
C ASN A 300 18.49 15.50 -19.20
N PRO A 301 17.16 15.27 -19.37
CA PRO A 301 16.59 13.94 -19.43
C PRO A 301 17.22 13.02 -20.48
N SER A 302 17.62 13.57 -21.63
CA SER A 302 18.24 12.79 -22.70
C SER A 302 19.64 12.29 -22.34
N ALA A 303 20.44 13.10 -21.64
CA ALA A 303 21.77 12.69 -21.16
C ALA A 303 21.67 11.63 -20.07
N TRP A 304 20.71 11.79 -19.15
CA TRP A 304 20.41 10.80 -18.11
C TRP A 304 19.99 9.45 -18.71
N GLU A 305 19.04 9.43 -19.62
CA GLU A 305 18.59 8.19 -20.28
C GLU A 305 19.72 7.54 -21.09
N ASN A 306 20.50 8.32 -21.83
CA ASN A 306 21.62 7.82 -22.60
C ASN A 306 22.72 7.20 -21.71
N ARG A 307 22.96 7.76 -20.52
CA ARG A 307 23.90 7.22 -19.53
C ARG A 307 23.45 5.83 -19.07
N ILE A 308 22.19 5.69 -18.64
CA ILE A 308 21.63 4.40 -18.23
C ILE A 308 21.71 3.39 -19.39
N ASN A 309 21.36 3.81 -20.61
CA ASN A 309 21.39 2.94 -21.78
C ASN A 309 22.80 2.46 -22.12
N SER A 310 23.80 3.32 -21.96
CA SER A 310 25.20 2.99 -22.30
C SER A 310 25.83 2.01 -21.30
N ILE A 311 25.47 2.09 -20.03
CA ILE A 311 26.06 1.29 -18.95
C ILE A 311 25.23 0.02 -18.69
N LEU A 312 23.94 0.17 -18.39
CA LEU A 312 23.06 -0.94 -18.03
C LEU A 312 22.36 -1.56 -19.24
N GLY A 313 22.19 -0.81 -20.32
CA GLY A 313 21.49 -1.26 -21.54
C GLY A 313 20.10 -0.64 -21.70
N ALA A 314 19.68 -0.48 -22.96
CA ALA A 314 18.40 0.17 -23.31
C ALA A 314 17.17 -0.59 -22.82
N ASN A 315 17.28 -1.91 -22.63
CA ASN A 315 16.19 -2.79 -22.17
C ASN A 315 16.35 -3.21 -20.70
N TYR A 316 17.24 -2.57 -19.95
CA TYR A 316 17.39 -2.85 -18.52
C TYR A 316 16.21 -2.29 -17.74
N PRO A 317 15.55 -3.09 -16.86
CA PRO A 317 14.44 -2.64 -16.03
C PRO A 317 14.90 -1.57 -15.02
N TYR A 318 14.38 -0.35 -15.19
CA TYR A 318 14.79 0.80 -14.37
C TYR A 318 13.54 1.58 -13.95
N PHE A 319 13.18 1.49 -12.69
CA PHE A 319 12.02 2.13 -12.08
C PHE A 319 12.46 3.47 -11.49
N ALA A 320 12.10 4.57 -12.12
CA ALA A 320 12.51 5.90 -11.72
C ALA A 320 11.32 6.65 -11.08
N ILE A 321 11.53 7.14 -9.87
CA ILE A 321 10.58 7.95 -9.09
C ILE A 321 11.07 9.40 -9.11
N ILE A 322 10.17 10.37 -9.22
CA ILE A 322 10.53 11.78 -9.26
C ILE A 322 11.17 12.26 -7.95
N GLY A 323 12.27 13.02 -8.04
CA GLY A 323 12.84 13.83 -6.98
C GLY A 323 12.56 15.33 -7.17
N ASN A 324 12.98 16.16 -6.23
CA ASN A 324 12.73 17.60 -6.31
C ASN A 324 13.56 18.29 -7.40
N HIS A 325 14.75 17.77 -7.72
CA HIS A 325 15.60 18.29 -8.81
C HIS A 325 15.10 17.85 -10.20
N ASP A 326 14.16 16.91 -10.29
CA ASP A 326 13.62 16.45 -11.57
C ASP A 326 12.39 17.25 -12.02
N ALA A 327 11.74 17.96 -11.09
CA ALA A 327 10.44 18.59 -11.30
C ALA A 327 10.43 19.62 -12.43
N ALA A 328 11.53 20.37 -12.61
CA ALA A 328 11.63 21.41 -13.63
C ALA A 328 11.64 20.83 -15.07
N ALA A 329 12.27 19.68 -15.28
CA ALA A 329 12.34 19.00 -16.57
C ALA A 329 11.45 17.73 -16.64
N TRP A 330 10.46 17.60 -15.76
CA TRP A 330 9.63 16.40 -15.67
C TRP A 330 8.74 16.19 -16.88
N GLY A 331 7.91 17.17 -17.21
CA GLY A 331 6.83 17.05 -18.19
C GLY A 331 7.22 17.50 -19.60
N GLY A 332 6.28 17.30 -20.54
CA GLY A 332 6.41 17.71 -21.94
C GLY A 332 7.26 16.76 -22.79
N PRO A 333 7.29 17.02 -24.13
CA PRO A 333 8.09 16.23 -25.06
C PRO A 333 9.59 16.33 -24.70
N GLY A 334 10.23 15.19 -24.45
CA GLY A 334 11.65 15.11 -24.08
C GLY A 334 11.93 15.37 -22.59
N GLY A 335 10.90 15.50 -21.74
CA GLY A 335 11.06 15.50 -20.28
C GLY A 335 11.31 14.11 -19.71
N TYR A 336 11.69 14.00 -18.42
CA TYR A 336 11.97 12.73 -17.75
C TYR A 336 10.80 11.74 -17.88
N ALA A 337 9.55 12.20 -17.68
CA ALA A 337 8.36 11.36 -17.83
C ALA A 337 8.31 10.64 -19.18
N SER A 338 8.62 11.35 -20.27
CA SER A 338 8.58 10.77 -21.63
C SER A 338 9.66 9.69 -21.85
N TYR A 339 10.83 9.84 -21.24
CA TYR A 339 11.88 8.81 -21.31
C TYR A 339 11.55 7.59 -20.44
N ILE A 340 10.97 7.81 -19.26
CA ILE A 340 10.48 6.74 -18.39
C ILE A 340 9.39 5.94 -19.09
N GLU A 341 8.39 6.60 -19.69
CA GLU A 341 7.33 5.96 -20.49
C GLU A 341 7.90 5.17 -21.67
N ALA A 342 8.86 5.75 -22.39
CA ALA A 342 9.51 5.08 -23.50
C ALA A 342 10.30 3.83 -23.08
N ARG A 343 10.96 3.87 -21.91
CA ARG A 343 11.64 2.71 -21.31
C ARG A 343 10.63 1.63 -20.94
N HIS A 344 9.55 1.97 -20.25
CA HIS A 344 8.49 1.01 -19.91
C HIS A 344 7.86 0.37 -21.14
N ALA A 345 7.68 1.12 -22.22
CA ALA A 345 7.19 0.57 -23.48
C ALA A 345 8.18 -0.44 -24.11
N ARG A 346 9.50 -0.24 -23.93
CA ARG A 346 10.53 -1.17 -24.41
C ARG A 346 10.69 -2.40 -23.52
N VAL A 347 10.32 -2.30 -22.23
CA VAL A 347 10.49 -3.35 -21.21
C VAL A 347 9.13 -3.70 -20.60
N PRO A 348 8.24 -4.40 -21.35
CA PRO A 348 6.87 -4.68 -20.88
C PRO A 348 6.82 -5.52 -19.60
N SER A 349 7.88 -6.27 -19.28
CA SER A 349 8.00 -7.06 -18.03
C SER A 349 8.02 -6.20 -16.77
N MET A 350 8.24 -4.88 -16.87
CA MET A 350 8.12 -3.96 -15.74
C MET A 350 6.67 -3.84 -15.23
N ASN A 351 5.68 -4.10 -16.11
CA ASN A 351 4.25 -4.26 -15.80
C ASN A 351 3.71 -3.21 -14.84
N CYS A 352 3.76 -1.93 -15.27
CA CYS A 352 3.32 -0.80 -14.46
C CYS A 352 2.00 -0.22 -14.95
N THR A 353 1.23 0.36 -14.01
CA THR A 353 -0.01 1.10 -14.26
C THR A 353 -0.03 2.39 -13.46
N GLY A 354 -0.66 3.44 -13.99
CA GLY A 354 -0.71 4.76 -13.37
C GLY A 354 0.26 5.76 -13.99
N GLU A 355 0.50 6.88 -13.32
CA GLU A 355 1.45 7.93 -13.72
C GLU A 355 2.85 7.56 -13.25
N LEU A 356 3.65 7.03 -14.17
CA LEU A 356 4.98 6.47 -13.88
C LEU A 356 5.88 7.49 -13.15
N GLY A 357 6.52 7.02 -12.08
CA GLY A 357 7.39 7.84 -11.24
C GLY A 357 6.68 8.82 -10.31
N VAL A 358 5.35 8.94 -10.38
CA VAL A 358 4.55 9.94 -9.63
C VAL A 358 3.44 9.29 -8.82
N LYS A 359 2.66 8.43 -9.44
CA LYS A 359 1.51 7.74 -8.84
C LYS A 359 1.22 6.47 -9.62
N ALA A 360 2.06 5.46 -9.46
CA ALA A 360 2.01 4.22 -10.23
C ALA A 360 2.29 2.99 -9.36
N THR A 361 1.77 1.86 -9.81
CA THR A 361 2.14 0.54 -9.26
C THR A 361 2.77 -0.30 -10.34
N CYS A 362 3.76 -1.11 -9.97
CA CYS A 362 4.39 -2.07 -10.86
C CYS A 362 4.42 -3.45 -10.20
N ASN A 363 4.32 -4.51 -10.99
CA ASN A 363 4.62 -5.86 -10.54
C ASN A 363 5.74 -6.43 -11.42
N TYR A 364 6.94 -6.46 -10.87
CA TYR A 364 8.11 -6.94 -11.56
C TYR A 364 8.54 -8.28 -11.00
N ARG A 365 8.28 -9.35 -11.75
CA ARG A 365 8.67 -10.73 -11.38
C ARG A 365 8.24 -11.09 -9.94
N GLY A 366 7.01 -10.68 -9.54
CA GLY A 366 6.45 -10.91 -8.22
C GLY A 366 6.82 -9.88 -7.13
N LEU A 367 7.68 -8.90 -7.42
CA LEU A 367 7.91 -7.75 -6.54
C LEU A 367 6.91 -6.64 -6.85
N PHE A 368 6.09 -6.27 -5.88
CA PHE A 368 5.15 -5.15 -6.00
C PHE A 368 5.82 -3.84 -5.60
N ILE A 369 5.74 -2.84 -6.47
CA ILE A 369 6.38 -1.53 -6.27
C ILE A 369 5.31 -0.45 -6.34
N VAL A 370 5.17 0.34 -5.29
CA VAL A 370 4.31 1.53 -5.24
C VAL A 370 5.20 2.76 -5.40
N GLN A 371 5.06 3.47 -6.51
CA GLN A 371 5.77 4.71 -6.80
C GLN A 371 4.91 5.90 -6.39
N SER A 372 5.46 6.81 -5.59
CA SER A 372 4.75 7.99 -5.09
C SER A 372 5.62 9.25 -5.19
N CYS A 373 5.03 10.38 -5.56
CA CYS A 373 5.69 11.69 -5.52
C CYS A 373 5.56 12.39 -4.17
N ILE A 374 5.08 11.69 -3.12
CA ILE A 374 4.84 12.33 -1.80
C ILE A 374 6.11 13.05 -1.30
N GLY A 375 5.94 14.26 -0.79
CA GLY A 375 7.03 15.15 -0.40
C GLY A 375 7.55 16.05 -1.53
N THR A 376 7.31 15.73 -2.81
CA THR A 376 7.83 16.47 -3.98
C THR A 376 6.83 17.51 -4.48
N SER A 377 6.53 18.50 -3.60
CA SER A 377 5.60 19.61 -3.92
C SER A 377 6.08 20.51 -5.06
N GLU A 378 7.34 20.44 -5.43
CA GLU A 378 7.97 21.12 -6.56
C GLU A 378 7.31 20.71 -7.88
N LEU A 379 6.83 19.47 -8.00
CA LEU A 379 6.06 19.03 -9.16
C LEU A 379 4.65 19.64 -9.14
N ARG A 380 3.93 19.46 -8.02
CA ARG A 380 2.54 19.93 -7.82
C ARG A 380 2.09 19.75 -6.37
N SER A 381 1.09 20.52 -5.96
CA SER A 381 0.58 20.52 -4.57
C SER A 381 0.04 19.17 -4.11
N THR A 382 -0.49 18.34 -5.02
CA THR A 382 -0.95 16.97 -4.71
C THR A 382 0.18 15.98 -4.41
N CYS A 383 1.44 16.41 -4.50
CA CYS A 383 2.63 15.68 -4.08
C CYS A 383 3.25 16.22 -2.78
N GLY A 384 2.57 17.14 -2.06
CA GLY A 384 3.09 17.71 -0.81
C GLY A 384 3.25 16.69 0.32
N ALA A 385 3.91 17.09 1.39
CA ALA A 385 4.31 16.23 2.52
C ALA A 385 3.16 15.41 3.15
N ASN A 386 1.95 15.96 3.19
CA ASN A 386 0.76 15.33 3.75
C ASN A 386 -0.34 15.15 2.69
N ALA A 387 0.01 14.99 1.42
CA ALA A 387 -0.95 14.85 0.34
C ALA A 387 -1.81 13.59 0.50
N SER A 388 -3.06 13.77 0.92
CA SER A 388 -4.01 12.69 1.16
C SER A 388 -4.25 11.85 -0.09
N ASP A 389 -4.17 12.45 -1.29
CA ASP A 389 -4.27 11.73 -2.56
C ASP A 389 -3.16 10.69 -2.72
N GLN A 390 -1.92 11.00 -2.33
CA GLN A 390 -0.79 10.07 -2.37
C GLN A 390 -0.90 9.02 -1.27
N VAL A 391 -1.25 9.42 -0.05
CA VAL A 391 -1.43 8.47 1.08
C VAL A 391 -2.53 7.47 0.78
N ASN A 392 -3.69 7.91 0.29
CA ASN A 392 -4.80 7.04 -0.10
C ASN A 392 -4.42 6.11 -1.25
N PHE A 393 -3.63 6.59 -2.20
CA PHE A 393 -3.13 5.77 -3.31
C PHE A 393 -2.20 4.67 -2.79
N ILE A 394 -1.21 4.99 -1.95
CA ILE A 394 -0.30 4.00 -1.34
C ILE A 394 -1.12 2.94 -0.59
N GLN A 395 -2.02 3.39 0.28
CA GLN A 395 -2.87 2.51 1.08
C GLN A 395 -3.77 1.60 0.21
N GLY A 396 -4.45 2.17 -0.79
CA GLY A 396 -5.34 1.43 -1.68
C GLY A 396 -4.57 0.44 -2.57
N SER A 397 -3.37 0.81 -3.03
CA SER A 397 -2.51 -0.05 -3.82
C SER A 397 -2.04 -1.27 -3.03
N LEU A 398 -1.53 -1.05 -1.82
CA LEU A 398 -1.06 -2.13 -0.94
C LEU A 398 -2.22 -3.03 -0.48
N ALA A 399 -3.41 -2.47 -0.24
CA ALA A 399 -4.58 -3.26 0.11
C ALA A 399 -5.07 -4.16 -1.03
N SER A 400 -4.72 -3.85 -2.27
CA SER A 400 -5.07 -4.66 -3.46
C SER A 400 -3.94 -5.60 -3.92
N ASP A 401 -2.78 -5.56 -3.25
CA ASP A 401 -1.62 -6.39 -3.56
C ASP A 401 -1.65 -7.71 -2.78
N ASP A 402 -1.23 -8.79 -3.43
CA ASP A 402 -1.07 -10.11 -2.82
C ASP A 402 0.37 -10.64 -2.91
N SER A 403 1.32 -9.80 -3.33
CA SER A 403 2.73 -10.17 -3.39
C SER A 403 3.30 -10.43 -1.99
N ILE A 404 4.21 -11.38 -1.88
CA ILE A 404 4.97 -11.60 -0.62
C ILE A 404 5.82 -10.37 -0.30
N TRP A 405 6.31 -9.68 -1.34
CA TRP A 405 7.22 -8.56 -1.22
C TRP A 405 6.64 -7.29 -1.83
N SER A 406 6.50 -6.25 -1.03
CA SER A 406 6.03 -4.93 -1.48
C SER A 406 7.03 -3.84 -1.07
N VAL A 407 7.25 -2.88 -1.96
CA VAL A 407 8.11 -1.71 -1.75
C VAL A 407 7.31 -0.44 -1.98
N CYS A 408 7.27 0.44 -1.00
CA CYS A 408 6.88 1.83 -1.17
C CYS A 408 8.12 2.64 -1.52
N ALA A 409 8.12 3.32 -2.66
CA ALA A 409 9.26 4.09 -3.16
C ALA A 409 8.87 5.54 -3.41
N TRP A 410 9.58 6.46 -2.78
CA TRP A 410 9.49 7.91 -3.00
C TRP A 410 10.82 8.59 -2.68
N HIS A 411 10.95 9.89 -2.94
CA HIS A 411 12.23 10.58 -2.83
C HIS A 411 12.53 11.14 -1.44
N LYS A 412 11.70 12.05 -0.93
CA LYS A 412 11.96 12.83 0.28
C LYS A 412 11.69 12.08 1.58
N ASN A 413 12.15 12.63 2.71
CA ASN A 413 12.13 11.96 4.00
C ASN A 413 11.30 12.72 5.05
N GLN A 414 10.87 12.00 6.06
CA GLN A 414 10.62 12.52 7.38
C GLN A 414 11.96 12.69 8.10
N HIS A 415 12.11 13.72 8.95
CA HIS A 415 13.36 14.01 9.63
C HIS A 415 13.95 12.79 10.37
N ASP A 416 13.12 12.11 11.16
CA ASP A 416 13.54 10.94 11.95
C ASP A 416 13.83 9.68 11.11
N MET A 417 13.60 9.71 9.79
CA MET A 417 13.84 8.60 8.87
C MET A 417 15.01 8.85 7.92
N GLN A 418 15.95 9.68 8.32
CA GLN A 418 17.24 9.96 7.68
C GLN A 418 18.26 10.39 8.74
N VAL A 419 19.55 10.52 8.42
CA VAL A 419 20.61 10.77 9.42
C VAL A 419 21.35 12.10 9.22
N GLY A 420 20.88 12.95 8.32
CA GLY A 420 21.44 14.27 8.05
C GLY A 420 20.54 15.41 8.52
N GLY A 421 20.71 16.59 7.98
CA GLY A 421 20.03 17.81 8.43
C GLY A 421 18.71 18.15 7.73
N LYS A 422 18.08 17.20 7.00
CA LYS A 422 16.80 17.44 6.32
C LYS A 422 15.63 17.54 7.30
N GLY A 423 14.62 18.34 6.95
CA GLY A 423 13.42 18.51 7.77
C GLY A 423 12.33 17.45 7.55
N ASN A 424 11.14 17.73 8.08
CA ASN A 424 9.95 16.90 7.87
C ASN A 424 9.34 17.20 6.50
N GLU A 425 9.75 16.48 5.46
CA GLU A 425 9.30 16.70 4.09
C GLU A 425 8.26 15.67 3.63
N VAL A 426 8.05 14.59 4.41
CA VAL A 426 6.98 13.60 4.25
C VAL A 426 6.31 13.35 5.59
N GLY A 427 4.97 13.31 5.61
CA GLY A 427 4.19 13.06 6.81
C GLY A 427 4.14 11.58 7.20
N TRP A 428 3.94 11.30 8.48
CA TRP A 428 3.89 9.95 9.04
C TRP A 428 2.83 9.04 8.40
N SER A 429 1.74 9.61 7.86
CA SER A 429 0.66 8.82 7.25
C SER A 429 1.11 7.94 6.09
N ALA A 430 2.11 8.37 5.30
CA ALA A 430 2.67 7.56 4.23
C ALA A 430 3.47 6.35 4.77
N TYR A 431 4.32 6.61 5.76
CA TYR A 431 5.07 5.53 6.43
C TYR A 431 4.14 4.54 7.14
N GLN A 432 3.09 5.05 7.81
CA GLN A 432 2.08 4.21 8.46
C GLN A 432 1.33 3.33 7.47
N ALA A 433 0.95 3.86 6.30
CA ALA A 433 0.29 3.09 5.26
C ALA A 433 1.15 1.90 4.79
N CYS A 434 2.46 2.12 4.59
CA CYS A 434 3.41 1.06 4.22
C CYS A 434 3.65 0.08 5.37
N MET A 435 3.78 0.56 6.61
CA MET A 435 4.00 -0.29 7.79
C MET A 435 2.80 -1.22 8.04
N SER A 436 1.58 -0.71 7.92
CA SER A 436 0.36 -1.53 8.11
C SER A 436 0.28 -2.71 7.13
N ALA A 437 0.86 -2.58 5.94
CA ALA A 437 0.93 -3.65 4.94
C ALA A 437 2.22 -4.50 5.04
N GLY A 438 3.17 -4.13 5.89
CA GLY A 438 4.47 -4.79 5.95
C GLY A 438 5.38 -4.48 4.76
N ALA A 439 5.15 -3.37 4.05
CA ALA A 439 5.93 -2.99 2.88
C ALA A 439 7.24 -2.31 3.28
N ILE A 440 8.31 -2.58 2.54
CA ILE A 440 9.61 -1.90 2.64
C ILE A 440 9.43 -0.44 2.24
N VAL A 441 10.03 0.52 2.97
CA VAL A 441 10.06 1.92 2.57
C VAL A 441 11.45 2.28 2.06
N ALA A 442 11.53 2.66 0.78
CA ALA A 442 12.73 3.03 0.05
C ALA A 442 12.72 4.51 -0.29
N THR A 443 13.76 5.24 0.12
CA THR A 443 13.86 6.69 -0.10
C THR A 443 15.26 7.11 -0.57
N GLY A 444 15.39 8.39 -1.00
CA GLY A 444 16.63 9.08 -1.35
C GLY A 444 16.76 10.41 -0.61
N HIS A 445 17.13 11.50 -1.33
CA HIS A 445 17.14 12.91 -0.90
C HIS A 445 18.21 13.27 0.15
N GLU A 446 18.41 12.48 1.17
CA GLU A 446 19.56 12.63 2.05
C GLU A 446 20.74 11.85 1.45
N HIS A 447 21.82 12.57 1.14
CA HIS A 447 22.99 11.98 0.46
C HIS A 447 23.84 11.18 1.44
N SER A 448 23.23 10.14 1.97
CA SER A 448 23.80 9.15 2.89
C SER A 448 23.15 7.79 2.63
N TYR A 449 23.62 6.77 3.30
CA TYR A 449 22.90 5.53 3.47
C TYR A 449 22.48 5.39 4.93
N SER A 450 21.24 5.02 5.17
CA SER A 450 20.76 4.68 6.50
C SER A 450 19.65 3.62 6.45
N ARG A 451 19.61 2.76 7.47
CA ARG A 451 18.60 1.71 7.60
C ARG A 451 18.17 1.56 9.06
N THR A 452 16.87 1.50 9.28
CA THR A 452 16.30 1.27 10.61
C THR A 452 16.36 -0.21 11.01
N LEU A 453 16.18 -0.49 12.29
CA LEU A 453 15.69 -1.77 12.80
C LEU A 453 14.27 -2.04 12.27
N THR A 454 13.68 -3.20 12.58
CA THR A 454 12.24 -3.41 12.41
C THR A 454 11.47 -2.39 13.25
N LEU A 455 10.52 -1.69 12.63
CA LEU A 455 9.65 -0.69 13.26
C LEU A 455 8.23 -1.26 13.42
N THR A 456 7.56 -0.95 14.54
CA THR A 456 6.19 -1.39 14.84
C THR A 456 5.26 -0.25 15.29
N ASP A 457 5.77 0.99 15.39
CA ASP A 457 5.02 2.18 15.83
C ASP A 457 5.61 3.44 15.18
N VAL A 458 5.66 3.44 13.84
CA VAL A 458 6.24 4.55 13.07
C VAL A 458 5.52 5.87 13.40
N GLY A 459 6.29 6.95 13.61
CA GLY A 459 5.76 8.25 14.02
C GLY A 459 5.79 8.48 15.54
N ASN A 460 6.22 7.52 16.33
CA ASN A 460 6.33 7.64 17.79
C ASN A 460 7.81 7.59 18.23
N ALA A 461 8.50 8.71 18.17
CA ALA A 461 9.92 8.81 18.55
C ALA A 461 10.16 8.46 20.03
N SER A 462 9.16 8.68 20.91
CA SER A 462 9.28 8.35 22.35
C SER A 462 9.44 6.85 22.64
N THR A 463 8.96 6.00 21.71
CA THR A 463 9.14 4.53 21.76
C THR A 463 10.31 4.06 20.90
N GLY A 464 11.06 4.97 20.27
CA GLY A 464 12.02 4.66 19.21
C GLY A 464 11.34 4.03 18.01
N HIS A 465 10.17 4.54 17.63
CA HIS A 465 9.31 4.05 16.55
C HIS A 465 8.93 2.56 16.71
N GLY A 466 8.83 2.07 17.94
CA GLY A 466 8.53 0.67 18.22
C GLY A 466 9.61 -0.30 17.73
N LYS A 467 10.86 0.16 17.64
CA LYS A 467 11.98 -0.66 17.16
C LYS A 467 12.08 -2.01 17.87
N THR A 468 12.37 -3.04 17.11
CA THR A 468 12.53 -4.41 17.62
C THR A 468 13.51 -5.21 16.79
N GLY A 469 13.90 -6.39 17.26
CA GLY A 469 14.73 -7.33 16.52
C GLY A 469 16.23 -7.12 16.68
N ALA A 470 17.00 -7.87 15.89
CA ALA A 470 18.45 -7.81 15.84
C ALA A 470 18.93 -6.85 14.75
N PHE A 471 20.11 -6.28 14.91
CA PHE A 471 20.67 -5.31 13.95
C PHE A 471 20.84 -5.85 12.53
N ASN A 472 21.03 -7.16 12.38
CA ASN A 472 21.24 -7.83 11.09
C ASN A 472 20.03 -8.65 10.61
N LEU A 473 18.86 -8.50 11.26
CA LEU A 473 17.61 -9.15 10.89
C LEU A 473 16.47 -8.15 10.93
N VAL A 474 15.75 -8.05 9.82
CA VAL A 474 14.52 -7.30 9.69
C VAL A 474 13.35 -8.27 9.53
N GLU A 475 12.27 -8.04 10.24
CA GLU A 475 11.02 -8.78 10.13
C GLU A 475 9.94 -7.91 9.51
N LEU A 476 9.31 -8.39 8.43
CA LEU A 476 8.19 -7.74 7.76
C LEU A 476 6.89 -8.49 8.06
N GLY A 477 5.79 -7.77 8.02
CA GLY A 477 4.45 -8.33 8.20
C GLY A 477 3.46 -7.23 8.58
N PRO A 478 2.20 -7.55 8.84
CA PRO A 478 1.23 -6.55 9.30
C PRO A 478 1.78 -5.74 10.48
N ASP A 479 1.75 -4.41 10.34
CA ASP A 479 2.28 -3.44 11.31
C ASP A 479 3.78 -3.61 11.66
N ARG A 480 4.57 -4.14 10.71
CA ARG A 480 6.03 -4.29 10.84
C ARG A 480 6.73 -4.00 9.52
N ASN A 481 7.65 -3.07 9.53
CA ASN A 481 8.49 -2.81 8.36
C ASN A 481 9.86 -2.25 8.76
N PHE A 482 10.60 -1.78 7.79
CA PHE A 482 11.79 -0.94 7.97
C PHE A 482 11.83 0.13 6.89
N VAL A 483 12.60 1.17 7.19
CA VAL A 483 12.85 2.31 6.31
C VAL A 483 14.33 2.37 5.99
N PHE A 484 14.67 2.68 4.75
CA PHE A 484 16.04 2.99 4.37
C PHE A 484 16.12 4.20 3.43
N VAL A 485 17.25 4.89 3.52
CA VAL A 485 17.72 5.89 2.56
C VAL A 485 18.87 5.28 1.78
N SER A 486 18.85 5.37 0.44
CA SER A 486 19.95 4.98 -0.43
C SER A 486 20.28 6.14 -1.37
N GLY A 487 20.79 7.26 -0.79
CA GLY A 487 21.05 8.54 -1.46
C GLY A 487 22.52 8.74 -1.86
N LEU A 488 23.27 7.66 -2.08
CA LEU A 488 24.69 7.72 -2.48
C LEU A 488 24.90 7.34 -3.96
N GLY A 489 23.95 7.73 -4.82
CA GLY A 489 23.96 7.43 -6.25
C GLY A 489 25.03 8.17 -7.08
N GLY A 490 25.65 9.21 -6.53
CA GLY A 490 26.76 9.88 -7.22
C GLY A 490 26.90 11.38 -6.95
N VAL A 491 25.94 12.04 -6.31
CA VAL A 491 26.00 13.48 -5.98
C VAL A 491 26.26 13.69 -4.50
N GLY A 492 27.33 14.39 -4.19
CA GLY A 492 27.75 14.97 -2.89
C GLY A 492 27.36 14.15 -1.67
N ILE A 493 28.31 13.69 -0.89
CA ILE A 493 28.04 12.95 0.34
C ILE A 493 27.88 13.96 1.48
N ARG A 494 26.82 13.83 2.29
CA ARG A 494 26.54 14.73 3.41
C ARG A 494 27.03 14.18 4.73
N ASP A 495 27.12 15.09 5.73
CA ASP A 495 27.48 14.74 7.09
C ASP A 495 26.31 14.11 7.85
N TYR A 496 26.65 13.24 8.79
CA TYR A 496 25.75 12.85 9.86
C TYR A 496 25.52 14.05 10.78
N GLU A 497 24.24 14.38 11.05
CA GLU A 497 23.87 15.51 11.91
C GLU A 497 23.71 15.07 13.36
N ALA A 498 24.82 15.11 14.10
CA ALA A 498 24.88 14.62 15.48
C ALA A 498 23.91 15.34 16.43
N ALA A 499 23.67 16.64 16.22
CA ALA A 499 22.77 17.43 17.06
C ALA A 499 21.31 16.96 16.98
N SER A 500 20.95 16.32 15.88
CA SER A 500 19.58 15.83 15.62
C SER A 500 19.42 14.34 15.87
N HIS A 501 20.50 13.54 15.73
CA HIS A 501 20.39 12.08 15.60
C HIS A 501 21.22 11.27 16.60
N ASP A 502 22.01 11.88 17.51
CA ASP A 502 22.82 11.13 18.48
C ASP A 502 21.97 10.36 19.52
N ASP A 503 20.73 10.80 19.76
CA ASP A 503 19.78 10.14 20.66
C ASP A 503 18.88 9.13 19.94
N ASP A 504 18.98 8.99 18.62
CA ASP A 504 18.19 8.06 17.82
C ASP A 504 18.56 6.62 18.13
N THR A 505 17.57 5.83 18.50
CA THR A 505 17.78 4.45 18.95
C THR A 505 17.28 3.40 17.96
N TRP A 506 16.70 3.80 16.85
CA TRP A 506 16.08 2.92 15.83
C TRP A 506 16.99 2.59 14.64
N TRP A 507 18.16 3.20 14.54
CA TRP A 507 19.11 2.93 13.46
C TRP A 507 19.84 1.59 13.66
N ALA A 508 19.86 0.78 12.62
CA ALA A 508 20.66 -0.45 12.58
C ALA A 508 22.03 -0.21 11.93
N SER A 509 22.04 0.48 10.79
CA SER A 509 23.26 0.81 10.06
C SER A 509 23.09 2.14 9.36
N TYR A 510 24.17 2.92 9.26
CA TYR A 510 24.21 4.13 8.44
C TYR A 510 25.65 4.52 8.10
N ILE A 511 25.84 5.21 6.97
CA ILE A 511 27.11 5.83 6.61
C ILE A 511 26.86 7.21 5.98
N ALA A 512 27.59 8.20 6.49
CA ALA A 512 27.66 9.58 6.04
C ALA A 512 29.14 9.97 5.87
N SER A 513 29.44 11.19 5.45
CA SER A 513 30.83 11.62 5.22
C SER A 513 31.70 11.52 6.45
N ASN A 514 31.15 11.68 7.65
CA ASN A 514 31.87 11.82 8.93
C ASN A 514 31.54 10.73 9.96
N LYS A 515 30.62 9.78 9.66
CA LYS A 515 30.22 8.74 10.63
C LYS A 515 29.73 7.48 9.92
N TRP A 516 30.22 6.30 10.39
CA TRP A 516 29.77 5.02 9.91
C TRP A 516 29.43 4.09 11.09
N VAL A 517 28.20 3.58 11.09
CA VAL A 517 27.71 2.54 12.00
C VAL A 517 27.25 1.34 11.18
N LYS A 518 27.75 0.15 11.47
CA LYS A 518 27.33 -1.12 10.86
C LYS A 518 26.76 -2.03 11.93
N ASN A 519 25.51 -2.41 11.80
CA ASN A 519 24.82 -3.29 12.74
C ASN A 519 25.02 -2.86 14.22
N GLY A 520 24.79 -1.57 14.50
CA GLY A 520 24.91 -0.98 15.83
C GLY A 520 26.34 -0.75 16.30
N THR A 521 27.36 -1.06 15.48
CA THR A 521 28.79 -0.90 15.83
C THR A 521 29.41 0.26 15.10
N LEU A 522 30.02 1.19 15.81
CA LEU A 522 30.79 2.29 15.22
C LEU A 522 32.01 1.73 14.47
N MET A 523 32.13 2.07 13.22
CA MET A 523 33.20 1.65 12.33
C MET A 523 34.18 2.79 12.04
N SER A 524 35.35 2.45 11.50
CA SER A 524 36.29 3.42 10.95
C SER A 524 36.15 3.51 9.43
N GLY A 525 36.25 4.73 8.88
CA GLY A 525 36.16 5.01 7.45
C GLY A 525 35.11 6.07 7.13
N THR A 526 35.12 6.53 5.90
CA THR A 526 34.22 7.54 5.34
C THR A 526 33.29 6.90 4.31
N ALA A 527 32.15 7.54 4.05
CA ALA A 527 31.24 7.13 2.98
C ALA A 527 31.92 7.25 1.61
N ASP A 528 31.52 6.36 0.71
CA ASP A 528 31.70 6.47 -0.72
C ASP A 528 30.36 6.22 -1.41
N TYR A 529 30.27 6.50 -2.69
CA TYR A 529 29.07 6.25 -3.49
C TYR A 529 28.77 4.75 -3.59
N GLY A 530 27.50 4.39 -3.75
CA GLY A 530 27.13 2.99 -3.78
C GLY A 530 25.62 2.78 -3.93
N ALA A 531 25.21 1.53 -3.76
CA ALA A 531 23.83 1.11 -3.87
C ALA A 531 23.46 0.06 -2.80
N LEU A 532 22.20 0.07 -2.36
CA LEU A 532 21.64 -1.04 -1.61
C LEU A 532 21.14 -2.11 -2.59
N PHE A 533 21.48 -3.35 -2.34
CA PHE A 533 21.04 -4.51 -3.10
C PHE A 533 20.18 -5.40 -2.21
N ILE A 534 19.01 -5.81 -2.70
CA ILE A 534 18.15 -6.79 -2.03
C ILE A 534 17.95 -7.98 -2.97
N ARG A 535 18.34 -9.17 -2.51
CA ARG A 535 18.12 -10.43 -3.20
C ARG A 535 16.96 -11.16 -2.56
N PHE A 536 15.84 -11.20 -3.26
CA PHE A 536 14.59 -11.80 -2.81
C PHE A 536 14.55 -13.30 -3.07
N ASN A 537 13.72 -14.03 -2.33
CA ASN A 537 13.46 -15.45 -2.49
C ASN A 537 14.76 -16.26 -2.51
N VAL A 538 15.46 -16.25 -1.39
CA VAL A 538 16.77 -16.92 -1.25
C VAL A 538 16.67 -18.21 -0.46
N SER A 539 17.59 -19.14 -0.74
CA SER A 539 17.70 -20.42 -0.01
C SER A 539 16.44 -21.30 -0.07
N GLY A 540 15.62 -21.13 -1.13
CA GLY A 540 14.38 -21.88 -1.30
C GLY A 540 13.23 -21.42 -0.39
N ASP A 541 13.38 -20.26 0.26
CA ASP A 541 12.33 -19.64 1.08
C ASP A 541 11.82 -18.36 0.38
N PRO A 542 10.61 -18.37 -0.19
CA PRO A 542 10.04 -17.21 -0.88
C PRO A 542 9.81 -16.01 0.04
N LYS A 543 9.77 -16.21 1.35
CA LYS A 543 9.61 -15.18 2.38
C LYS A 543 10.93 -14.63 2.93
N ARG A 544 12.09 -15.08 2.38
CA ARG A 544 13.40 -14.68 2.83
C ARG A 544 14.15 -13.88 1.77
N ALA A 545 14.78 -12.77 2.19
CA ALA A 545 15.70 -12.01 1.36
C ALA A 545 17.01 -11.76 2.11
N THR A 546 18.09 -11.54 1.35
CA THR A 546 19.37 -11.01 1.85
C THR A 546 19.62 -9.65 1.24
N ALA A 547 20.15 -8.73 2.02
CA ALA A 547 20.41 -7.37 1.58
C ALA A 547 21.79 -6.91 2.01
N TYR A 548 22.42 -6.05 1.18
CA TYR A 548 23.70 -5.43 1.48
C TYR A 548 23.82 -4.08 0.79
N PHE A 549 24.42 -3.11 1.48
CA PHE A 549 24.90 -1.89 0.85
C PHE A 549 26.36 -2.05 0.49
N LYS A 550 26.69 -1.85 -0.80
CA LYS A 550 28.04 -1.96 -1.33
C LYS A 550 28.44 -0.64 -1.99
N ASP A 551 29.63 -0.15 -1.68
CA ASP A 551 30.18 1.03 -2.33
C ASP A 551 31.00 0.68 -3.59
N VAL A 552 31.38 1.71 -4.34
CA VAL A 552 32.11 1.57 -5.62
C VAL A 552 33.51 0.98 -5.45
N ASP A 553 34.11 1.07 -4.25
CA ASP A 553 35.37 0.43 -3.90
C ASP A 553 35.21 -1.05 -3.52
N GLY A 554 33.98 -1.56 -3.50
CA GLY A 554 33.66 -2.95 -3.19
C GLY A 554 33.49 -3.26 -1.71
N ARG A 555 33.46 -2.25 -0.84
CA ARG A 555 33.28 -2.43 0.60
C ARG A 555 31.80 -2.72 0.93
N LEU A 556 31.58 -3.73 1.78
CA LEU A 556 30.26 -4.04 2.33
C LEU A 556 29.99 -3.16 3.58
N VAL A 557 29.26 -2.07 3.35
CA VAL A 557 28.91 -1.07 4.37
C VAL A 557 27.86 -1.61 5.33
N ASP A 558 26.88 -2.35 4.83
CA ASP A 558 25.82 -3.01 5.61
C ASP A 558 25.51 -4.38 5.02
N GLU A 559 25.07 -5.32 5.87
CA GLU A 559 24.58 -6.65 5.49
C GLU A 559 23.52 -7.12 6.48
N PHE A 560 22.38 -7.60 5.97
CA PHE A 560 21.28 -8.08 6.80
C PHE A 560 20.38 -9.06 6.07
N THR A 561 19.56 -9.77 6.84
CA THR A 561 18.50 -10.65 6.35
C THR A 561 17.15 -9.97 6.52
N ILE A 562 16.22 -10.20 5.60
CA ILE A 562 14.84 -9.78 5.71
C ILE A 562 13.97 -11.03 5.69
N GLN A 563 13.03 -11.14 6.64
CA GLN A 563 12.11 -12.27 6.77
C GLN A 563 10.67 -11.75 6.83
N VAL A 564 9.82 -12.20 5.91
CA VAL A 564 8.37 -11.98 5.97
C VAL A 564 7.76 -13.01 6.92
N GLN A 565 6.94 -12.57 7.87
CA GLN A 565 6.30 -13.39 8.89
C GLN A 565 5.08 -14.16 8.36
#